data_7344f9f5f79747f3991c20d26982431b
#
_entry.id   7344f9f5f79747f3991c20d26982431b
#
_cell.length_a   1.000
_cell.length_b   1.000
_cell.length_c   1.000
_cell.angle_alpha   90.00
_cell.angle_beta   90.00
_cell.angle_gamma   90.00
#
_symmetry.space_group_name_H-M   'P 1'
#
loop_
_entity.id
_entity.type
_entity.pdbx_description
1 polymer ?
#
loop_
_entity_poly.entity_id
_entity_poly.type
_entity_poly.pdbx_seq_one_letter_code
_entity_poly.pdbx_strand_id
1 'polypeptide(L)'
;FAKRRSLLDTVDDHFRSIEQSDALGAMDKFYNEAYSLISSQEAREAFDMSKESEKTVEKYGKNQAGQRMLLGRRLVESGVRFVSLTYGGWDMHQNIEAGFTKQGPELDKAFAALISDLDERGMLDSTLVMMSSEFGRTPKINKNSGRDHYPRVFSVALAGGGITRGQ
;
A
#
# COMPACT_ATOMS: atom_id res chain seq x y z
N PHE A 1 -21.23 -3.55 13.39
CA PHE A 1 -20.18 -2.61 13.74
C PHE A 1 -20.51 -1.92 15.08
N ALA A 2 -21.67 -1.24 15.23
CA ALA A 2 -22.05 -0.50 16.44
C ALA A 2 -22.01 -1.36 17.73
N LYS A 3 -22.53 -2.59 17.69
CA LYS A 3 -22.52 -3.52 18.85
C LYS A 3 -21.11 -3.94 19.27
N ARG A 4 -20.17 -4.11 18.32
CA ARG A 4 -18.77 -4.43 18.63
C ARG A 4 -18.06 -3.25 19.29
N ARG A 5 -18.34 -2.03 18.85
CA ARG A 5 -17.80 -0.82 19.45
C ARG A 5 -18.31 -0.64 20.88
N SER A 6 -19.62 -0.75 21.12
CA SER A 6 -20.20 -0.66 22.45
C SER A 6 -19.61 -1.67 23.45
N LEU A 7 -19.28 -2.88 22.97
CA LEU A 7 -18.63 -3.89 23.82
C LEU A 7 -17.18 -3.54 24.13
N LEU A 8 -16.43 -3.03 23.14
CA LEU A 8 -15.07 -2.54 23.31
C LEU A 8 -15.05 -1.35 24.29
N ASP A 9 -15.91 -0.36 24.10
CA ASP A 9 -16.01 0.80 24.97
C ASP A 9 -16.28 0.38 26.44
N THR A 10 -17.14 -0.64 26.66
CA THR A 10 -17.42 -1.16 28.00
C THR A 10 -16.22 -1.85 28.64
N VAL A 11 -15.44 -2.60 27.86
CA VAL A 11 -14.23 -3.27 28.31
C VAL A 11 -13.13 -2.25 28.59
N ASP A 12 -12.95 -1.28 27.71
CA ASP A 12 -11.93 -0.23 27.83
C ASP A 12 -12.22 0.69 29.02
N ASP A 13 -13.48 1.06 29.28
CA ASP A 13 -13.89 1.84 30.45
C ASP A 13 -13.61 1.11 31.76
N HIS A 14 -13.77 -0.22 31.78
CA HIS A 14 -13.41 -1.03 32.92
C HIS A 14 -11.90 -1.02 33.20
N PHE A 15 -11.07 -1.17 32.13
CA PHE A 15 -9.61 -1.10 32.27
C PHE A 15 -9.12 0.31 32.64
N ARG A 16 -9.72 1.36 32.07
CA ARG A 16 -9.41 2.76 32.43
C ARG A 16 -9.68 3.09 33.89
N SER A 17 -10.70 2.47 34.49
CA SER A 17 -10.97 2.64 35.91
C SER A 17 -9.90 2.02 36.83
N ILE A 18 -9.08 1.12 36.27
CA ILE A 18 -8.02 0.40 36.99
C ILE A 18 -6.63 1.00 36.72
N GLU A 19 -6.38 1.57 35.52
CA GLU A 19 -5.08 2.13 35.13
C GLU A 19 -5.20 3.57 34.64
N GLN A 20 -4.70 4.52 35.44
CA GLN A 20 -4.47 5.90 35.01
C GLN A 20 -3.07 5.98 34.35
N SER A 21 -2.95 5.74 33.04
CA SER A 21 -1.70 5.97 32.32
C SER A 21 -1.92 6.84 31.06
N ASP A 22 -1.01 7.81 30.85
CA ASP A 22 -1.00 8.68 29.65
C ASP A 22 -0.91 7.90 28.33
N ALA A 23 -0.34 6.70 28.37
CA ALA A 23 -0.21 5.81 27.22
C ALA A 23 -1.57 5.29 26.72
N LEU A 24 -2.53 5.01 27.62
CA LEU A 24 -3.88 4.58 27.26
C LEU A 24 -4.68 5.72 26.61
N GLY A 25 -4.55 6.94 27.11
CA GLY A 25 -5.20 8.12 26.53
C GLY A 25 -4.71 8.42 25.10
N ALA A 26 -3.42 8.19 24.82
CA ALA A 26 -2.87 8.32 23.47
C ALA A 26 -3.39 7.23 22.54
N MET A 27 -3.49 5.97 22.98
CA MET A 27 -4.08 4.87 22.22
C MET A 27 -5.54 5.12 21.85
N ASP A 28 -6.33 5.66 22.76
CA ASP A 28 -7.73 6.01 22.52
C ASP A 28 -7.89 7.05 21.41
N LYS A 29 -7.01 8.05 21.39
CA LYS A 29 -7.00 9.06 20.34
C LYS A 29 -6.75 8.42 18.97
N PHE A 30 -5.74 7.58 18.86
CA PHE A 30 -5.44 6.88 17.60
C PHE A 30 -6.55 5.92 17.18
N TYR A 31 -7.18 5.24 18.13
CA TYR A 31 -8.31 4.34 17.87
C TYR A 31 -9.52 5.11 17.34
N ASN A 32 -9.86 6.25 17.97
CA ASN A 32 -10.95 7.09 17.53
C ASN A 32 -10.69 7.73 16.17
N GLU A 33 -9.46 8.19 15.90
CA GLU A 33 -9.07 8.71 14.61
C GLU A 33 -9.15 7.63 13.51
N ALA A 34 -8.63 6.44 13.76
CA ALA A 34 -8.71 5.31 12.83
C ALA A 34 -10.16 4.89 12.57
N TYR A 35 -10.99 4.84 13.62
CA TYR A 35 -12.40 4.49 13.49
C TYR A 35 -13.19 5.55 12.72
N SER A 36 -12.93 6.82 12.99
CA SER A 36 -13.51 7.94 12.26
C SER A 36 -13.17 7.88 10.78
N LEU A 37 -11.89 7.59 10.46
CA LEU A 37 -11.43 7.43 9.08
C LEU A 37 -12.16 6.29 8.37
N ILE A 38 -12.21 5.08 8.99
CA ILE A 38 -12.86 3.89 8.39
C ILE A 38 -14.37 4.07 8.24
N SER A 39 -15.01 4.82 9.14
CA SER A 39 -16.46 5.05 9.12
C SER A 39 -16.87 6.27 8.31
N SER A 40 -15.92 7.07 7.82
CA SER A 40 -16.21 8.26 7.03
C SER A 40 -16.85 7.91 5.68
N GLN A 41 -17.63 8.84 5.14
CA GLN A 41 -18.21 8.68 3.80
C GLN A 41 -17.09 8.69 2.75
N GLU A 42 -16.11 9.57 2.91
CA GLU A 42 -14.97 9.74 2.02
C GLU A 42 -14.14 8.44 1.91
N ALA A 43 -13.89 7.77 3.05
CA ALA A 43 -13.18 6.49 3.02
C ALA A 43 -14.00 5.42 2.30
N ARG A 44 -15.31 5.32 2.57
CA ARG A 44 -16.18 4.36 1.85
C ARG A 44 -16.20 4.63 0.35
N GLU A 45 -16.26 5.90 -0.04
CA GLU A 45 -16.22 6.31 -1.44
C GLU A 45 -14.86 6.02 -2.09
N ALA A 46 -13.76 6.13 -1.35
CA ALA A 46 -12.43 5.75 -1.83
C ALA A 46 -12.34 4.25 -2.18
N PHE A 47 -13.00 3.39 -1.41
CA PHE A 47 -13.06 1.94 -1.70
C PHE A 47 -14.00 1.58 -2.85
N ASP A 48 -14.88 2.47 -3.26
CA ASP A 48 -15.82 2.22 -4.36
C ASP A 48 -15.14 2.42 -5.73
N MET A 49 -14.53 1.34 -6.21
CA MET A 49 -13.83 1.31 -7.49
C MET A 49 -14.75 1.51 -8.71
N SER A 50 -16.08 1.36 -8.54
CA SER A 50 -17.05 1.58 -9.62
C SER A 50 -17.16 3.05 -10.05
N LYS A 51 -16.67 3.96 -9.23
CA LYS A 51 -16.59 5.40 -9.52
C LYS A 51 -15.46 5.78 -10.48
N GLU A 52 -14.52 4.86 -10.75
CA GLU A 52 -13.45 5.12 -11.70
C GLU A 52 -13.89 4.93 -13.15
N SER A 53 -13.34 5.76 -14.03
CA SER A 53 -13.58 5.58 -15.46
C SER A 53 -12.93 4.29 -15.97
N GLU A 54 -13.55 3.65 -16.97
CA GLU A 54 -12.95 2.48 -17.60
C GLU A 54 -11.55 2.78 -18.16
N LYS A 55 -11.34 3.97 -18.71
CA LYS A 55 -10.04 4.45 -19.18
C LYS A 55 -8.99 4.45 -18.07
N THR A 56 -9.34 4.91 -16.87
CA THR A 56 -8.44 4.89 -15.70
C THR A 56 -8.12 3.46 -15.29
N VAL A 57 -9.14 2.61 -15.19
CA VAL A 57 -8.95 1.20 -14.84
C VAL A 57 -8.05 0.48 -15.84
N GLU A 58 -8.20 0.76 -17.12
CA GLU A 58 -7.33 0.20 -18.17
C GLU A 58 -5.91 0.75 -18.14
N LYS A 59 -5.72 2.04 -17.81
CA LYS A 59 -4.41 2.67 -17.62
C LYS A 59 -3.60 1.91 -16.57
N TYR A 60 -4.21 1.59 -15.42
CA TYR A 60 -3.57 0.82 -14.35
C TYR A 60 -3.46 -0.68 -14.66
N GLY A 61 -4.38 -1.23 -15.41
CA GLY A 61 -4.52 -2.66 -15.69
C GLY A 61 -5.58 -3.33 -14.82
N LYS A 62 -6.38 -4.23 -15.45
CA LYS A 62 -7.46 -4.99 -14.79
C LYS A 62 -6.97 -6.20 -13.98
N ASN A 63 -5.68 -6.22 -13.63
CA ASN A 63 -5.02 -7.24 -12.81
C ASN A 63 -4.89 -6.79 -11.35
N GLN A 64 -4.33 -7.65 -10.51
CA GLN A 64 -4.20 -7.40 -9.07
C GLN A 64 -3.28 -6.21 -8.75
N ALA A 65 -2.17 -6.03 -9.49
CA ALA A 65 -1.26 -4.91 -9.30
C ALA A 65 -1.98 -3.57 -9.60
N GLY A 66 -2.64 -3.49 -10.77
CA GLY A 66 -3.37 -2.31 -11.19
C GLY A 66 -4.49 -1.90 -10.24
N GLN A 67 -5.32 -2.86 -9.83
CA GLN A 67 -6.42 -2.59 -8.91
C GLN A 67 -5.94 -2.11 -7.54
N ARG A 68 -4.87 -2.72 -6.99
CA ARG A 68 -4.31 -2.30 -5.70
C ARG A 68 -3.69 -0.90 -5.77
N MET A 69 -2.93 -0.60 -6.82
CA MET A 69 -2.31 0.73 -6.97
C MET A 69 -3.35 1.82 -7.23
N LEU A 70 -4.38 1.53 -8.01
CA LEU A 70 -5.51 2.44 -8.22
C LEU A 70 -6.25 2.73 -6.91
N LEU A 71 -6.52 1.69 -6.10
CA LEU A 71 -7.10 1.86 -4.78
C LEU A 71 -6.18 2.69 -3.87
N GLY A 72 -4.87 2.44 -3.90
CA GLY A 72 -3.88 3.22 -3.16
C GLY A 72 -3.95 4.71 -3.50
N ARG A 73 -4.01 5.07 -4.78
CA ARG A 73 -4.17 6.46 -5.22
C ARG A 73 -5.47 7.07 -4.69
N ARG A 74 -6.59 6.36 -4.77
CA ARG A 74 -7.89 6.83 -4.26
C ARG A 74 -7.88 7.10 -2.77
N LEU A 75 -7.24 6.23 -1.99
CA LEU A 75 -7.09 6.42 -0.55
C LEU A 75 -6.24 7.66 -0.21
N VAL A 76 -5.13 7.88 -0.92
CA VAL A 76 -4.32 9.09 -0.75
C VAL A 76 -5.11 10.34 -1.14
N GLU A 77 -5.85 10.30 -2.26
CA GLU A 77 -6.72 11.39 -2.72
C GLU A 77 -7.82 11.72 -1.69
N SER A 78 -8.32 10.74 -0.95
CA SER A 78 -9.29 10.95 0.14
C SER A 78 -8.65 11.41 1.46
N GLY A 79 -7.34 11.68 1.49
CA GLY A 79 -6.64 12.23 2.65
C GLY A 79 -6.00 11.17 3.57
N VAL A 80 -5.95 9.90 3.19
CA VAL A 80 -5.21 8.88 3.94
C VAL A 80 -3.72 9.15 3.81
N ARG A 81 -3.05 9.43 4.93
CA ARG A 81 -1.65 9.86 4.94
C ARG A 81 -0.63 8.74 4.72
N PHE A 82 -0.99 7.51 5.01
CA PHE A 82 -0.12 6.35 4.84
C PHE A 82 -0.91 5.17 4.27
N VAL A 83 -0.51 4.70 3.10
CA VAL A 83 -1.10 3.55 2.43
C VAL A 83 0.00 2.52 2.15
N SER A 84 -0.18 1.31 2.62
CA SER A 84 0.72 0.18 2.35
C SER A 84 0.02 -0.84 1.46
N LEU A 85 0.70 -1.25 0.41
CA LEU A 85 0.24 -2.24 -0.55
C LEU A 85 1.22 -3.40 -0.61
N THR A 86 0.73 -4.62 -0.67
CA THR A 86 1.56 -5.79 -0.94
C THR A 86 1.20 -6.40 -2.28
N TYR A 87 2.22 -6.75 -3.07
CA TYR A 87 2.07 -7.48 -4.32
C TYR A 87 3.01 -8.68 -4.30
N GLY A 88 2.49 -9.83 -3.90
CA GLY A 88 3.25 -11.05 -3.67
C GLY A 88 3.55 -11.84 -4.94
N GLY A 89 4.21 -13.01 -4.76
CA GLY A 89 4.55 -13.91 -5.85
C GLY A 89 5.97 -13.74 -6.41
N TRP A 90 6.80 -12.93 -5.75
CA TRP A 90 8.17 -12.63 -6.20
C TRP A 90 9.23 -13.56 -5.59
N ASP A 91 8.84 -14.50 -4.72
CA ASP A 91 9.75 -15.46 -4.11
C ASP A 91 10.09 -16.62 -5.08
N MET A 92 10.80 -16.27 -6.16
CA MET A 92 11.04 -17.14 -7.31
C MET A 92 12.32 -17.95 -7.16
N HIS A 93 12.28 -18.94 -6.26
CA HIS A 93 13.36 -19.91 -6.09
C HIS A 93 13.50 -20.90 -7.26
N GLN A 94 12.56 -20.90 -8.19
CA GLN A 94 12.56 -21.73 -9.40
C GLN A 94 11.87 -21.00 -10.55
N ASN A 95 12.26 -21.32 -11.77
CA ASN A 95 11.64 -20.80 -13.01
C ASN A 95 11.42 -19.27 -13.02
N ILE A 96 12.44 -18.52 -12.59
CA ILE A 96 12.32 -17.05 -12.42
C ILE A 96 11.93 -16.34 -13.70
N GLU A 97 12.40 -16.82 -14.86
CA GLU A 97 12.06 -16.23 -16.17
C GLU A 97 10.54 -16.26 -16.41
N ALA A 98 9.93 -17.42 -16.25
CA ALA A 98 8.48 -17.57 -16.42
C ALA A 98 7.68 -16.72 -15.42
N GLY A 99 8.10 -16.70 -14.15
CA GLY A 99 7.47 -15.89 -13.10
C GLY A 99 7.58 -14.40 -13.40
N PHE A 100 8.77 -13.94 -13.77
CA PHE A 100 9.02 -12.53 -14.06
C PHE A 100 8.32 -12.05 -15.34
N THR A 101 8.32 -12.87 -16.39
CA THR A 101 7.61 -12.56 -17.63
C THR A 101 6.11 -12.36 -17.43
N LYS A 102 5.52 -13.06 -16.46
CA LYS A 102 4.11 -12.91 -16.11
C LYS A 102 3.85 -11.67 -15.25
N GLN A 103 4.61 -11.49 -14.17
CA GLN A 103 4.31 -10.47 -13.17
C GLN A 103 4.98 -9.11 -13.44
N GLY A 104 6.14 -9.11 -14.07
CA GLY A 104 6.91 -7.89 -14.37
C GLY A 104 6.11 -6.86 -15.14
N PRO A 105 5.51 -7.22 -16.30
CA PRO A 105 4.71 -6.28 -17.08
C PRO A 105 3.48 -5.73 -16.36
N GLU A 106 2.86 -6.54 -15.49
CA GLU A 106 1.71 -6.09 -14.69
C GLU A 106 2.12 -5.04 -13.65
N LEU A 107 3.23 -5.29 -12.96
CA LEU A 107 3.79 -4.35 -11.98
C LEU A 107 4.26 -3.07 -12.66
N ASP A 108 5.03 -3.18 -13.73
CA ASP A 108 5.57 -2.05 -14.48
C ASP A 108 4.45 -1.11 -14.95
N LYS A 109 3.44 -1.67 -15.63
CA LYS A 109 2.27 -0.91 -16.08
C LYS A 109 1.55 -0.21 -14.93
N ALA A 110 1.28 -0.93 -13.85
CA ALA A 110 0.53 -0.41 -12.71
C ALA A 110 1.31 0.69 -11.97
N PHE A 111 2.62 0.49 -11.78
CA PHE A 111 3.49 1.48 -11.13
C PHE A 111 3.66 2.74 -11.97
N ALA A 112 3.91 2.61 -13.27
CA ALA A 112 3.97 3.74 -14.20
C ALA A 112 2.65 4.51 -14.23
N ALA A 113 1.51 3.80 -14.22
CA ALA A 113 0.19 4.42 -14.15
C ALA A 113 -0.02 5.20 -12.84
N LEU A 114 0.40 4.64 -11.70
CA LEU A 114 0.31 5.31 -10.40
C LEU A 114 1.09 6.64 -10.41
N ILE A 115 2.36 6.62 -10.84
CA ILE A 115 3.20 7.81 -10.86
C ILE A 115 2.61 8.87 -11.80
N SER A 116 2.23 8.48 -13.02
CA SER A 116 1.66 9.44 -13.98
C SER A 116 0.29 9.98 -13.57
N ASP A 117 -0.55 9.19 -12.89
CA ASP A 117 -1.87 9.64 -12.41
C ASP A 117 -1.72 10.62 -11.23
N LEU A 118 -0.77 10.35 -10.31
CA LEU A 118 -0.45 11.29 -9.24
C LEU A 118 0.12 12.62 -9.78
N ASP A 119 0.96 12.57 -10.80
CA ASP A 119 1.53 13.76 -11.45
C ASP A 119 0.45 14.56 -12.18
N GLU A 120 -0.38 13.91 -13.02
CA GLU A 120 -1.50 14.51 -13.75
C GLU A 120 -2.52 15.20 -12.83
N ARG A 121 -2.67 14.70 -11.59
CA ARG A 121 -3.55 15.25 -10.55
C ARG A 121 -2.88 16.31 -9.67
N GLY A 122 -1.61 16.62 -9.89
CA GLY A 122 -0.83 17.54 -9.05
C GLY A 122 -0.58 17.03 -7.62
N MET A 123 -0.66 15.72 -7.42
CA MET A 123 -0.50 15.08 -6.11
C MET A 123 0.92 14.54 -5.89
N LEU A 124 1.71 14.37 -6.96
CA LEU A 124 3.02 13.70 -6.87
C LEU A 124 4.01 14.47 -5.98
N ASP A 125 4.01 15.80 -6.03
CA ASP A 125 4.92 16.63 -5.23
C ASP A 125 4.63 16.56 -3.70
N SER A 126 3.42 16.16 -3.32
CA SER A 126 3.01 16.00 -1.92
C SER A 126 2.90 14.54 -1.48
N THR A 127 3.16 13.58 -2.37
CA THR A 127 3.04 12.14 -2.12
C THR A 127 4.36 11.45 -2.37
N LEU A 128 4.96 10.86 -1.33
CA LEU A 128 6.11 9.99 -1.50
C LEU A 128 5.65 8.57 -1.83
N VAL A 129 6.04 8.07 -2.99
CA VAL A 129 5.82 6.69 -3.40
C VAL A 129 7.11 5.90 -3.25
N MET A 130 7.06 4.81 -2.51
CA MET A 130 8.18 3.90 -2.29
C MET A 130 7.79 2.49 -2.73
N MET A 131 8.60 1.88 -3.58
CA MET A 131 8.53 0.47 -3.93
C MET A 131 9.79 -0.23 -3.44
N SER A 132 9.62 -1.26 -2.62
CA SER A 132 10.73 -2.01 -2.01
C SER A 132 10.38 -3.48 -1.85
N SER A 133 11.39 -4.31 -1.68
CA SER A 133 11.26 -5.69 -1.19
C SER A 133 11.95 -5.81 0.17
N GLU A 134 11.74 -6.93 0.87
CA GLU A 134 12.37 -7.19 2.16
C GLU A 134 13.89 -7.40 2.02
N PHE A 135 14.36 -7.95 0.91
CA PHE A 135 15.77 -8.16 0.57
C PHE A 135 15.94 -8.44 -0.94
N GLY A 136 17.19 -8.48 -1.40
CA GLY A 136 17.54 -8.80 -2.78
C GLY A 136 17.64 -10.30 -3.04
N ARG A 137 18.00 -10.63 -4.27
CA ARG A 137 18.18 -12.00 -4.75
C ARG A 137 19.61 -12.23 -5.21
N THR A 138 20.06 -13.49 -5.13
CA THR A 138 21.42 -13.86 -5.57
C THR A 138 21.66 -13.48 -7.04
N PRO A 139 22.84 -12.91 -7.37
CA PRO A 139 23.20 -12.64 -8.78
C PRO A 139 23.25 -13.92 -9.62
N LYS A 140 23.65 -15.04 -9.02
CA LYS A 140 23.73 -16.34 -9.69
C LYS A 140 22.38 -17.04 -9.69
N ILE A 141 21.99 -17.59 -10.83
CA ILE A 141 20.85 -18.50 -10.97
C ILE A 141 21.18 -19.84 -10.29
N ASN A 142 20.27 -20.35 -9.50
CA ASN A 142 20.40 -21.63 -8.83
C ASN A 142 20.07 -22.82 -9.76
N LYS A 143 20.25 -24.06 -9.27
CA LYS A 143 19.99 -25.28 -10.02
C LYS A 143 18.54 -25.47 -10.50
N ASN A 144 17.60 -24.74 -9.92
CA ASN A 144 16.18 -24.79 -10.26
C ASN A 144 15.75 -23.64 -11.19
N SER A 145 16.71 -22.96 -11.84
CA SER A 145 16.46 -21.79 -12.69
C SER A 145 15.78 -20.63 -11.95
N GLY A 146 16.06 -20.48 -10.65
CA GLY A 146 15.56 -19.41 -9.78
C GLY A 146 16.69 -18.64 -9.11
N ARG A 147 16.33 -17.76 -8.18
CA ARG A 147 17.27 -17.00 -7.35
C ARG A 147 16.93 -17.17 -5.87
N ASP A 148 17.95 -17.30 -5.04
CA ASP A 148 17.80 -17.43 -3.60
C ASP A 148 17.87 -16.06 -2.91
N HIS A 149 17.54 -16.03 -1.61
CA HIS A 149 17.59 -14.82 -0.81
C HIS A 149 19.02 -14.28 -0.69
N TYR A 150 19.17 -12.96 -0.82
CA TYR A 150 20.44 -12.27 -0.67
C TYR A 150 20.27 -10.94 0.07
N PRO A 151 20.26 -10.96 1.41
CA PRO A 151 19.91 -9.78 2.23
C PRO A 151 20.96 -8.67 2.23
N ARG A 152 22.16 -8.91 1.64
CA ARG A 152 23.24 -7.91 1.64
C ARG A 152 23.01 -6.73 0.70
N VAL A 153 22.16 -6.88 -0.31
CA VAL A 153 21.78 -5.84 -1.26
C VAL A 153 20.33 -5.98 -1.66
N PHE A 154 19.69 -4.88 -1.90
CA PHE A 154 18.33 -4.80 -2.45
C PHE A 154 18.16 -3.48 -3.19
N SER A 155 17.09 -3.35 -3.97
CA SER A 155 16.76 -2.14 -4.69
C SER A 155 15.50 -1.50 -4.13
N VAL A 156 15.48 -0.18 -4.11
CA VAL A 156 14.32 0.63 -3.76
C VAL A 156 14.09 1.62 -4.88
N ALA A 157 12.84 1.79 -5.29
CA ALA A 157 12.44 2.86 -6.17
C ALA A 157 11.65 3.90 -5.37
N LEU A 158 11.99 5.16 -5.53
CA LEU A 158 11.33 6.29 -4.89
C LEU A 158 10.84 7.28 -5.95
N ALA A 159 9.64 7.80 -5.77
CA ALA A 159 9.10 8.85 -6.61
C ALA A 159 8.28 9.85 -5.78
N GLY A 160 8.24 11.10 -6.22
CA GLY A 160 7.36 12.13 -5.65
C GLY A 160 7.98 13.01 -4.60
N GLY A 161 7.17 13.41 -3.63
CA GLY A 161 7.49 14.47 -2.67
C GLY A 161 8.69 14.17 -1.78
N GLY A 162 9.54 15.19 -1.61
CA GLY A 162 10.67 15.15 -0.69
C GLY A 162 11.95 14.54 -1.25
N ILE A 163 11.99 14.09 -2.50
CA ILE A 163 13.18 13.51 -3.11
C ILE A 163 13.72 14.35 -4.27
N THR A 164 15.05 14.32 -4.43
CA THR A 164 15.72 14.91 -5.59
C THR A 164 15.61 13.94 -6.77
N ARG A 165 15.12 14.43 -7.92
CA ARG A 165 14.96 13.60 -9.14
C ARG A 165 16.31 13.20 -9.72
N GLY A 166 16.39 12.00 -10.28
CA GLY A 166 17.53 11.54 -11.07
C GLY A 166 18.75 11.05 -10.27
N GLN A 167 18.52 10.57 -9.05
CA GLN A 167 19.56 9.93 -8.24
C GLN A 167 19.38 8.42 -8.22
#